data_005f376d28f2bccc9e4663b572d4a9ed
#
_entry.id   005f376d28f2bccc9e4663b572d4a9ed
#
_cell.length_a   1.000
_cell.length_b   1.000
_cell.length_c   1.000
_cell.angle_alpha   90.00
_cell.angle_beta   90.00
_cell.angle_gamma   90.00
#
_symmetry.space_group_name_H-M   'P 1'
#
loop_
_entity.id
_entity.type
_entity.pdbx_description
1 polymer ?
#
loop_
_entity_poly.entity_id
_entity_poly.type
_entity_poly.pdbx_seq_one_letter_code
_entity_poly.pdbx_strand_id
1 'polypeptide(L)'
;MSKSILLQTALALPNPDIEALIQGRVIAAMPQMFLTPGRTFALYPANLSVDLLSGDRYYRSHFLPAAQKALAQLDLDKVSIKAWARCEGGQTLDESESLEALSRLTVWKTEALQQILQQRPFIFVAYLRVYLLPQPLEMPVHPSGNFVSLPKSLNVTDSRPVLSESIFAKRRQKLVNRESPDHPELEELQSALVHLSTTNTKAKQLDAEIKMFLGWSEKLPTTQPDPDLAWISAIAQIGNSSDGNTFEKLVRQSLVKLGFANSNTNPKASLNPESTGGAGGLDFYCETPYPVAGECKASKHESVPNSVTAQLIHLGLTHLGQARFERSVKIILAAGLLTNPANQAAIGSKMNVIRPETLQRLVELKAKQPGSIDLLQLKPCLEQQPFGEEADAKVNRYIDDVREKLKVRSHIVQLVKDFLERTKSTSVEFNQLHGAYAFSMSPQPLKYEEMHEILIELSSPLTGFLGRIKGEDLGRDRFYFLRDLPLDD
;
A
#
# COMPACT_ATOMS: atom_id res chain seq x y z
N MET A 1 -4.57 -23.94 -23.00
CA MET A 1 -4.01 -23.43 -24.28
C MET A 1 -4.70 -22.12 -24.59
N SER A 2 -3.95 -21.01 -24.74
CA SER A 2 -4.51 -19.71 -25.13
C SER A 2 -5.05 -19.80 -26.57
N LYS A 3 -6.27 -19.30 -26.76
CA LYS A 3 -6.95 -19.32 -28.05
C LYS A 3 -6.48 -18.13 -28.89
N SER A 4 -6.07 -18.36 -30.12
CA SER A 4 -5.75 -17.30 -31.08
C SER A 4 -7.06 -16.72 -31.63
N ILE A 5 -7.17 -15.38 -31.64
CA ILE A 5 -8.34 -14.63 -32.05
C ILE A 5 -7.91 -13.59 -33.08
N LEU A 6 -8.63 -13.53 -34.22
CA LEU A 6 -8.37 -12.56 -35.28
C LEU A 6 -9.32 -11.38 -35.11
N LEU A 7 -8.79 -10.18 -34.87
CA LEU A 7 -9.56 -8.94 -34.79
C LEU A 7 -9.46 -8.17 -36.12
N GLN A 8 -10.59 -7.73 -36.63
CA GLN A 8 -10.70 -6.93 -37.87
C GLN A 8 -11.31 -5.55 -37.63
N THR A 9 -11.97 -5.39 -36.46
CA THR A 9 -12.67 -4.16 -36.12
C THR A 9 -12.33 -3.70 -34.71
N ALA A 10 -12.46 -2.40 -34.48
CA ALA A 10 -12.34 -1.77 -33.18
C ALA A 10 -13.64 -1.07 -32.82
N LEU A 11 -14.06 -1.20 -31.55
CA LEU A 11 -15.20 -0.48 -30.98
C LEU A 11 -14.74 0.90 -30.53
N ALA A 12 -15.40 1.94 -31.01
CA ALA A 12 -15.15 3.31 -30.59
C ALA A 12 -15.82 3.59 -29.23
N LEU A 13 -15.02 3.99 -28.26
CA LEU A 13 -15.46 4.40 -26.93
C LEU A 13 -14.72 5.68 -26.51
N PRO A 14 -15.27 6.48 -25.57
CA PRO A 14 -14.55 7.60 -25.00
C PRO A 14 -13.20 7.15 -24.42
N ASN A 15 -12.13 7.88 -24.70
CA ASN A 15 -10.80 7.52 -24.22
C ASN A 15 -10.72 7.33 -22.69
N PRO A 16 -11.39 8.18 -21.85
CA PRO A 16 -11.41 7.94 -20.40
C PRO A 16 -12.07 6.61 -20.01
N ASP A 17 -13.11 6.18 -20.71
CA ASP A 17 -13.77 4.90 -20.45
C ASP A 17 -12.83 3.73 -20.78
N ILE A 18 -12.09 3.82 -21.89
CA ILE A 18 -11.08 2.82 -22.26
C ILE A 18 -9.97 2.76 -21.22
N GLU A 19 -9.46 3.89 -20.74
CA GLU A 19 -8.43 3.93 -19.71
C GLU A 19 -8.96 3.35 -18.37
N ALA A 20 -10.22 3.59 -18.01
CA ALA A 20 -10.85 2.96 -16.84
C ALA A 20 -10.97 1.43 -16.97
N LEU A 21 -11.28 0.93 -18.17
CA LEU A 21 -11.31 -0.49 -18.50
C LEU A 21 -9.91 -1.12 -18.45
N ILE A 22 -8.90 -0.48 -19.03
CA ILE A 22 -7.49 -0.92 -19.05
C ILE A 22 -6.89 -0.96 -17.62
N GLN A 23 -7.29 0.00 -16.78
CA GLN A 23 -6.87 0.04 -15.37
C GLN A 23 -7.64 -0.94 -14.49
N GLY A 24 -8.62 -1.66 -15.04
CA GLY A 24 -9.47 -2.57 -14.30
C GLY A 24 -10.40 -1.87 -13.29
N ARG A 25 -10.61 -0.56 -13.40
CA ARG A 25 -11.53 0.20 -12.52
C ARG A 25 -12.99 -0.15 -12.76
N VAL A 26 -13.34 -0.36 -14.01
CA VAL A 26 -14.68 -0.78 -14.45
C VAL A 26 -14.58 -1.95 -15.41
N ILE A 27 -15.67 -2.68 -15.55
CA ILE A 27 -15.87 -3.70 -16.60
C ILE A 27 -17.01 -3.31 -17.55
N ALA A 28 -17.70 -2.22 -17.24
CA ALA A 28 -18.83 -1.71 -18.00
C ALA A 28 -18.37 -0.68 -19.01
N ALA A 29 -18.91 -0.77 -20.23
CA ALA A 29 -18.82 0.24 -21.26
C ALA A 29 -20.23 0.62 -21.73
N MET A 30 -20.38 1.84 -22.29
CA MET A 30 -21.65 2.35 -22.77
C MET A 30 -21.58 2.60 -24.29
N PRO A 31 -21.62 1.51 -25.11
CA PRO A 31 -21.62 1.64 -26.56
C PRO A 31 -22.94 2.24 -27.04
N GLN A 32 -22.92 2.81 -28.24
CA GLN A 32 -24.12 3.39 -28.84
C GLN A 32 -25.09 2.34 -29.41
N MET A 33 -24.74 1.06 -29.36
CA MET A 33 -25.53 -0.05 -29.86
C MET A 33 -25.37 -1.28 -28.95
N PHE A 34 -26.34 -2.18 -29.01
CA PHE A 34 -26.25 -3.45 -28.30
C PHE A 34 -25.10 -4.31 -28.86
N LEU A 35 -24.29 -4.87 -27.96
CA LEU A 35 -23.21 -5.78 -28.32
C LEU A 35 -23.60 -7.24 -28.02
N THR A 36 -23.49 -8.08 -29.02
CA THR A 36 -23.76 -9.51 -28.87
C THR A 36 -22.69 -10.15 -28.00
N PRO A 37 -23.07 -10.96 -26.98
CA PRO A 37 -22.12 -11.72 -26.18
C PRO A 37 -21.22 -12.62 -27.06
N GLY A 38 -19.94 -12.72 -26.67
CA GLY A 38 -18.91 -13.45 -27.42
C GLY A 38 -18.21 -12.63 -28.52
N ARG A 39 -18.74 -11.47 -28.92
CA ARG A 39 -18.09 -10.61 -29.92
C ARG A 39 -16.78 -10.05 -29.40
N THR A 40 -15.76 -10.08 -30.25
CA THR A 40 -14.41 -9.58 -29.97
C THR A 40 -14.04 -8.42 -30.87
N PHE A 41 -13.36 -7.42 -30.32
CA PHE A 41 -12.95 -6.19 -31.02
C PHE A 41 -11.80 -5.50 -30.29
N ALA A 42 -11.04 -4.70 -31.00
CA ALA A 42 -10.09 -3.79 -30.38
C ALA A 42 -10.82 -2.58 -29.76
N LEU A 43 -10.20 -1.87 -28.82
CA LEU A 43 -10.77 -0.68 -28.20
C LEU A 43 -10.17 0.56 -28.85
N TYR A 44 -11.01 1.30 -29.60
CA TYR A 44 -10.62 2.51 -30.32
C TYR A 44 -10.91 3.74 -29.46
N PRO A 45 -9.86 4.49 -29.00
CA PRO A 45 -10.05 5.70 -28.21
C PRO A 45 -10.59 6.83 -29.11
N ALA A 46 -11.85 7.15 -28.95
CA ALA A 46 -12.50 8.22 -29.68
C ALA A 46 -12.59 9.48 -28.83
N ASN A 47 -12.43 10.63 -29.47
CA ASN A 47 -12.86 11.90 -28.91
C ASN A 47 -14.38 12.01 -29.13
N LEU A 48 -15.12 11.12 -28.51
CA LEU A 48 -16.55 11.29 -28.38
C LEU A 48 -16.72 12.38 -27.32
N SER A 49 -16.75 13.64 -27.73
CA SER A 49 -17.64 14.59 -27.08
C SER A 49 -18.98 13.86 -27.13
N VAL A 50 -19.37 13.23 -26.05
CA VAL A 50 -20.73 12.73 -25.87
C VAL A 50 -21.56 13.98 -26.01
N ASP A 51 -22.27 14.10 -27.07
CA ASP A 51 -22.75 15.26 -27.76
C ASP A 51 -23.36 16.40 -26.93
N LEU A 52 -23.21 16.46 -25.61
CA LEU A 52 -23.93 17.44 -24.79
C LEU A 52 -23.38 17.72 -23.39
N LEU A 53 -22.38 17.02 -22.88
CA LEU A 53 -21.87 17.25 -21.52
C LEU A 53 -20.36 17.48 -21.52
N SER A 54 -19.94 18.53 -20.83
CA SER A 54 -18.55 18.72 -20.44
C SER A 54 -18.11 17.54 -19.53
N GLY A 55 -16.82 17.17 -19.58
CA GLY A 55 -16.30 16.01 -18.83
C GLY A 55 -16.62 16.05 -17.33
N ASP A 56 -16.70 17.24 -16.73
CA ASP A 56 -17.08 17.47 -15.34
C ASP A 56 -18.55 17.11 -15.02
N ARG A 57 -19.43 17.18 -16.00
CA ARG A 57 -20.83 16.75 -15.89
C ARG A 57 -21.04 15.28 -16.24
N TYR A 58 -20.11 14.66 -16.97
CA TYR A 58 -20.22 13.28 -17.42
C TYR A 58 -19.59 12.31 -16.43
N TYR A 59 -18.39 12.61 -15.93
CA TYR A 59 -17.63 11.73 -15.03
C TYR A 59 -17.78 12.11 -13.56
N ARG A 60 -17.77 11.10 -12.68
CA ARG A 60 -17.78 11.29 -11.24
C ARG A 60 -16.55 12.09 -10.79
N SER A 61 -16.71 12.88 -9.72
CA SER A 61 -15.67 13.83 -9.26
C SER A 61 -14.33 13.16 -8.99
N HIS A 62 -14.32 11.97 -8.38
CA HIS A 62 -13.10 11.22 -8.09
C HIS A 62 -12.41 10.63 -9.33
N PHE A 63 -13.12 10.50 -10.47
CA PHE A 63 -12.55 10.04 -11.73
C PHE A 63 -12.18 11.20 -12.67
N LEU A 64 -12.71 12.37 -12.46
CA LEU A 64 -12.52 13.53 -13.33
C LEU A 64 -11.05 13.87 -13.64
N PRO A 65 -10.10 13.87 -12.67
CA PRO A 65 -8.69 14.12 -12.98
C PRO A 65 -8.09 13.08 -13.94
N ALA A 66 -8.46 11.81 -13.79
CA ALA A 66 -8.01 10.74 -14.68
C ALA A 66 -8.63 10.88 -16.08
N ALA A 67 -9.90 11.26 -16.14
CA ALA A 67 -10.60 11.52 -17.40
C ALA A 67 -10.00 12.70 -18.16
N GLN A 68 -9.71 13.82 -17.49
CA GLN A 68 -9.05 14.98 -18.10
C GLN A 68 -7.67 14.63 -18.65
N LYS A 69 -6.88 13.85 -17.90
CA LYS A 69 -5.57 13.38 -18.38
C LYS A 69 -5.71 12.49 -19.61
N ALA A 70 -6.67 11.57 -19.62
CA ALA A 70 -6.93 10.69 -20.77
C ALA A 70 -7.36 11.49 -22.01
N LEU A 71 -8.21 12.50 -21.85
CA LEU A 71 -8.63 13.37 -22.95
C LEU A 71 -7.45 14.19 -23.50
N ALA A 72 -6.58 14.71 -22.63
CA ALA A 72 -5.40 15.47 -23.04
C ALA A 72 -4.34 14.63 -23.78
N GLN A 73 -4.40 13.30 -23.69
CA GLN A 73 -3.50 12.37 -24.40
C GLN A 73 -3.97 12.01 -25.81
N LEU A 74 -5.15 12.44 -26.21
CA LEU A 74 -5.63 12.21 -27.58
C LEU A 74 -4.87 13.11 -28.55
N ASP A 75 -4.22 12.48 -29.52
CA ASP A 75 -3.62 13.16 -30.66
C ASP A 75 -4.71 13.47 -31.71
N LEU A 76 -4.55 14.55 -32.44
CA LEU A 76 -5.48 14.95 -33.51
C LEU A 76 -5.31 14.13 -34.77
N ASP A 77 -4.12 13.57 -35.00
CA ASP A 77 -3.77 12.87 -36.23
C ASP A 77 -3.72 11.35 -36.07
N LYS A 78 -3.39 10.86 -34.88
CA LYS A 78 -3.18 9.44 -34.60
C LYS A 78 -3.84 8.98 -33.34
N VAL A 79 -4.31 7.74 -33.33
CA VAL A 79 -4.82 7.03 -32.16
C VAL A 79 -3.98 5.80 -31.88
N SER A 80 -3.78 5.53 -30.60
CA SER A 80 -3.04 4.37 -30.10
C SER A 80 -4.00 3.37 -29.47
N ILE A 81 -4.22 2.23 -30.11
CA ILE A 81 -5.02 1.12 -29.60
C ILE A 81 -4.13 0.26 -28.68
N LYS A 82 -4.44 0.24 -27.40
CA LYS A 82 -3.64 -0.44 -26.35
C LYS A 82 -4.23 -1.78 -25.92
N ALA A 83 -5.52 -2.01 -26.20
CA ALA A 83 -6.25 -3.16 -25.68
C ALA A 83 -7.33 -3.64 -26.65
N TRP A 84 -7.77 -4.88 -26.42
CA TRP A 84 -8.94 -5.47 -27.06
C TRP A 84 -9.88 -6.04 -26.02
N ALA A 85 -11.12 -6.30 -26.39
CA ALA A 85 -12.12 -6.81 -25.47
C ALA A 85 -12.99 -7.90 -26.09
N ARG A 86 -13.54 -8.77 -25.23
CA ARG A 86 -14.63 -9.68 -25.52
C ARG A 86 -15.86 -9.22 -24.73
N CYS A 87 -17.00 -9.09 -25.40
CA CYS A 87 -18.27 -8.84 -24.75
C CYS A 87 -18.75 -10.11 -24.03
N GLU A 88 -18.86 -10.05 -22.70
CA GLU A 88 -19.34 -11.20 -21.89
C GLU A 88 -20.84 -11.09 -21.56
N GLY A 89 -21.49 -10.03 -22.02
CA GLY A 89 -22.91 -9.78 -21.82
C GLY A 89 -23.20 -8.29 -21.77
N GLY A 90 -24.44 -7.95 -21.56
CA GLY A 90 -24.87 -6.57 -21.43
C GLY A 90 -26.31 -6.45 -20.99
N GLN A 91 -26.73 -5.22 -20.71
CA GLN A 91 -28.08 -4.84 -20.33
C GLN A 91 -28.54 -3.67 -21.18
N THR A 92 -29.84 -3.60 -21.42
CA THR A 92 -30.52 -2.43 -21.94
C THR A 92 -31.23 -1.76 -20.78
N LEU A 93 -30.95 -0.51 -20.53
CA LEU A 93 -31.52 0.28 -19.43
C LEU A 93 -32.46 1.33 -19.99
N ASP A 94 -33.57 1.51 -19.30
CA ASP A 94 -34.55 2.57 -19.55
C ASP A 94 -34.75 3.44 -18.29
N GLU A 95 -35.73 4.32 -18.32
CA GLU A 95 -36.02 5.22 -17.20
C GLU A 95 -36.48 4.53 -15.89
N SER A 96 -36.89 3.27 -15.95
CA SER A 96 -37.33 2.50 -14.78
C SER A 96 -36.18 1.97 -13.92
N GLU A 97 -34.96 1.98 -14.45
CA GLU A 97 -33.77 1.42 -13.79
C GLU A 97 -33.15 2.38 -12.77
N SER A 98 -32.53 1.82 -11.76
CA SER A 98 -31.77 2.59 -10.76
C SER A 98 -30.45 3.14 -11.32
N LEU A 99 -30.49 4.29 -11.95
CA LEU A 99 -29.33 4.97 -12.53
C LEU A 99 -28.30 5.39 -11.46
N GLU A 100 -28.77 5.69 -10.25
CA GLU A 100 -27.89 6.03 -9.12
C GLU A 100 -27.02 4.83 -8.71
N ALA A 101 -27.60 3.63 -8.61
CA ALA A 101 -26.85 2.43 -8.30
C ALA A 101 -25.82 2.11 -9.39
N LEU A 102 -26.16 2.29 -10.67
CA LEU A 102 -25.22 2.13 -11.78
C LEU A 102 -24.10 3.16 -11.71
N SER A 103 -24.42 4.43 -11.43
CA SER A 103 -23.44 5.50 -11.27
C SER A 103 -22.40 5.17 -10.18
N ARG A 104 -22.83 4.60 -9.04
CA ARG A 104 -21.93 4.18 -7.95
C ARG A 104 -20.94 3.08 -8.35
N LEU A 105 -21.33 2.23 -9.29
CA LEU A 105 -20.54 1.07 -9.76
C LEU A 105 -19.70 1.36 -11.01
N THR A 106 -19.82 2.57 -11.56
CA THR A 106 -19.15 2.98 -12.80
C THR A 106 -18.46 4.34 -12.62
N VAL A 107 -17.90 4.87 -13.70
CA VAL A 107 -17.26 6.20 -13.70
C VAL A 107 -18.22 7.33 -14.10
N TRP A 108 -19.46 7.02 -14.46
CA TRP A 108 -20.43 7.98 -14.97
C TRP A 108 -21.29 8.58 -13.85
N LYS A 109 -21.64 9.85 -14.00
CA LYS A 109 -22.59 10.50 -13.09
C LYS A 109 -24.03 10.11 -13.41
N THR A 110 -24.89 10.13 -12.41
CA THR A 110 -26.33 9.88 -12.57
C THR A 110 -26.97 10.88 -13.55
N GLU A 111 -26.59 12.16 -13.47
CA GLU A 111 -27.08 13.23 -14.34
C GLU A 111 -26.72 12.96 -15.81
N ALA A 112 -25.53 12.41 -16.07
CA ALA A 112 -25.11 12.03 -17.42
C ALA A 112 -25.98 10.89 -17.98
N LEU A 113 -26.25 9.87 -17.18
CA LEU A 113 -27.11 8.76 -17.59
C LEU A 113 -28.54 9.24 -17.84
N GLN A 114 -29.09 10.10 -17.00
CA GLN A 114 -30.40 10.71 -17.19
C GLN A 114 -30.48 11.51 -18.49
N GLN A 115 -29.47 12.33 -18.77
CA GLN A 115 -29.45 13.15 -19.99
C GLN A 115 -29.35 12.28 -21.25
N ILE A 116 -28.65 11.17 -21.23
CA ILE A 116 -28.60 10.22 -22.35
C ILE A 116 -29.99 9.61 -22.58
N LEU A 117 -30.72 9.21 -21.53
CA LEU A 117 -32.08 8.68 -21.65
C LEU A 117 -33.09 9.69 -22.15
N GLN A 118 -32.91 10.99 -21.88
CA GLN A 118 -33.73 12.04 -22.46
C GLN A 118 -33.58 12.14 -23.99
N GLN A 119 -32.44 11.69 -24.55
CA GLN A 119 -32.15 11.77 -25.99
C GLN A 119 -32.36 10.43 -26.70
N ARG A 120 -32.27 9.32 -25.96
CA ARG A 120 -32.37 7.94 -26.48
C ARG A 120 -33.28 7.14 -25.60
N PRO A 121 -34.12 6.28 -26.17
CA PRO A 121 -35.04 5.46 -25.38
C PRO A 121 -34.32 4.45 -24.46
N PHE A 122 -33.06 4.14 -24.76
CA PHE A 122 -32.29 3.13 -24.03
C PHE A 122 -30.80 3.49 -23.92
N ILE A 123 -30.18 3.06 -22.83
CA ILE A 123 -28.73 2.96 -22.66
C ILE A 123 -28.33 1.48 -22.79
N PHE A 124 -27.34 1.20 -23.62
CA PHE A 124 -26.73 -0.12 -23.70
C PHE A 124 -25.50 -0.15 -22.80
N VAL A 125 -25.51 -1.03 -21.81
CA VAL A 125 -24.34 -1.30 -20.95
C VAL A 125 -23.79 -2.65 -21.30
N ALA A 126 -22.55 -2.70 -21.79
CA ALA A 126 -21.85 -3.94 -22.13
C ALA A 126 -20.81 -4.27 -21.06
N TYR A 127 -20.74 -5.55 -20.69
CA TYR A 127 -19.70 -6.08 -19.79
C TYR A 127 -18.53 -6.58 -20.63
N LEU A 128 -17.40 -5.88 -20.57
CA LEU A 128 -16.25 -6.13 -21.41
C LEU A 128 -15.12 -6.79 -20.63
N ARG A 129 -14.74 -7.97 -21.07
CA ARG A 129 -13.50 -8.59 -20.65
C ARG A 129 -12.34 -8.07 -21.47
N VAL A 130 -11.48 -7.29 -20.84
CA VAL A 130 -10.40 -6.54 -21.51
C VAL A 130 -9.08 -7.26 -21.40
N TYR A 131 -8.28 -7.18 -22.48
CA TYR A 131 -6.96 -7.77 -22.62
C TYR A 131 -5.99 -6.74 -23.20
N LEU A 132 -4.78 -6.67 -22.66
CA LEU A 132 -3.76 -5.76 -23.15
C LEU A 132 -3.10 -6.30 -24.42
N LEU A 133 -2.85 -5.42 -25.37
CA LEU A 133 -2.01 -5.75 -26.53
C LEU A 133 -0.54 -5.80 -26.09
N PRO A 134 0.27 -6.72 -26.65
CA PRO A 134 1.72 -6.77 -26.38
C PRO A 134 2.43 -5.47 -26.80
N GLN A 135 1.98 -4.88 -27.91
CA GLN A 135 2.42 -3.59 -28.43
C GLN A 135 1.18 -2.79 -28.87
N PRO A 136 1.12 -1.49 -28.56
CA PRO A 136 0.06 -0.63 -29.05
C PRO A 136 0.05 -0.56 -30.58
N LEU A 137 -1.15 -0.48 -31.17
CA LEU A 137 -1.32 -0.28 -32.61
C LEU A 137 -1.63 1.20 -32.87
N GLU A 138 -0.72 1.87 -33.58
CA GLU A 138 -0.94 3.23 -34.05
C GLU A 138 -1.72 3.20 -35.37
N MET A 139 -2.75 4.06 -35.49
CA MET A 139 -3.52 4.22 -36.70
C MET A 139 -4.02 5.67 -36.82
N PRO A 140 -4.34 6.16 -38.06
CA PRO A 140 -4.93 7.47 -38.24
C PRO A 140 -6.26 7.62 -37.53
N VAL A 141 -6.59 8.86 -37.14
CA VAL A 141 -7.91 9.18 -36.60
C VAL A 141 -8.98 8.94 -37.69
N HIS A 142 -10.00 8.15 -37.35
CA HIS A 142 -11.15 7.90 -38.21
C HIS A 142 -12.33 8.81 -37.80
N PRO A 143 -12.95 9.53 -38.74
CA PRO A 143 -14.16 10.24 -38.42
C PRO A 143 -15.32 9.27 -38.20
N SER A 144 -16.02 9.46 -37.10
CA SER A 144 -17.28 8.87 -36.63
C SER A 144 -17.71 7.48 -37.11
N GLY A 145 -18.03 6.63 -36.16
CA GLY A 145 -18.66 5.29 -36.33
C GLY A 145 -18.56 4.49 -35.04
N ASN A 146 -19.54 3.62 -34.79
CA ASN A 146 -19.51 2.74 -33.60
C ASN A 146 -18.40 1.69 -33.71
N PHE A 147 -18.06 1.27 -34.94
CA PHE A 147 -16.96 0.36 -35.25
C PHE A 147 -16.05 0.95 -36.33
N VAL A 148 -14.77 0.84 -36.13
CA VAL A 148 -13.72 1.25 -37.05
C VAL A 148 -13.03 -0.01 -37.56
N SER A 149 -12.81 -0.09 -38.88
CA SER A 149 -12.02 -1.18 -39.48
C SER A 149 -10.55 -0.99 -39.14
N LEU A 150 -9.89 -2.07 -38.73
CA LEU A 150 -8.45 -2.04 -38.51
C LEU A 150 -7.69 -2.06 -39.86
N PRO A 151 -6.60 -1.29 -39.98
CA PRO A 151 -5.82 -1.25 -41.22
C PRO A 151 -5.16 -2.61 -41.54
N LYS A 152 -4.91 -3.42 -40.51
CA LYS A 152 -4.46 -4.81 -40.58
C LYS A 152 -5.18 -5.62 -39.54
N SER A 153 -5.57 -6.85 -39.86
CA SER A 153 -6.10 -7.79 -38.89
C SER A 153 -5.07 -8.06 -37.80
N LEU A 154 -5.48 -7.98 -36.53
CA LEU A 154 -4.64 -8.28 -35.37
C LEU A 154 -4.87 -9.72 -34.92
N ASN A 155 -3.79 -10.47 -34.80
CA ASN A 155 -3.82 -11.79 -34.18
C ASN A 155 -3.48 -11.65 -32.70
N VAL A 156 -4.44 -11.91 -31.82
CA VAL A 156 -4.31 -11.73 -30.38
C VAL A 156 -4.58 -13.03 -29.63
N THR A 157 -4.15 -13.08 -28.38
CA THR A 157 -4.42 -14.21 -27.47
C THR A 157 -5.09 -13.72 -26.19
N ASP A 158 -5.89 -14.56 -25.59
CA ASP A 158 -6.60 -14.29 -24.32
C ASP A 158 -5.74 -14.54 -23.06
N SER A 159 -4.39 -14.58 -23.23
CA SER A 159 -3.44 -14.93 -22.17
C SER A 159 -3.16 -13.82 -21.15
N ARG A 160 -3.58 -12.58 -21.42
CA ARG A 160 -3.27 -11.40 -20.58
C ARG A 160 -4.52 -10.57 -20.29
N PRO A 161 -5.50 -11.10 -19.53
CA PRO A 161 -6.64 -10.32 -19.10
C PRO A 161 -6.20 -9.21 -18.13
N VAL A 162 -6.90 -8.08 -18.16
CA VAL A 162 -6.71 -6.98 -17.20
C VAL A 162 -7.15 -7.39 -15.80
N LEU A 163 -8.24 -8.15 -15.72
CA LEU A 163 -8.76 -8.72 -14.47
C LEU A 163 -8.81 -10.23 -14.58
N SER A 164 -8.60 -10.95 -13.47
CA SER A 164 -8.82 -12.39 -13.42
C SER A 164 -10.27 -12.77 -13.62
N GLU A 165 -10.51 -14.05 -13.87
CA GLU A 165 -11.88 -14.58 -14.04
C GLU A 165 -12.72 -14.32 -12.79
N SER A 166 -12.16 -14.59 -11.61
CA SER A 166 -12.84 -14.44 -10.33
C SER A 166 -13.25 -12.99 -10.05
N ILE A 167 -12.32 -12.04 -10.26
CA ILE A 167 -12.58 -10.60 -10.05
C ILE A 167 -13.61 -10.10 -11.07
N PHE A 168 -13.48 -10.49 -12.32
CA PHE A 168 -14.44 -10.11 -13.37
C PHE A 168 -15.85 -10.62 -13.05
N ALA A 169 -15.98 -11.88 -12.67
CA ALA A 169 -17.27 -12.49 -12.32
C ALA A 169 -17.91 -11.80 -11.10
N LYS A 170 -17.12 -11.51 -10.03
CA LYS A 170 -17.61 -10.79 -8.86
C LYS A 170 -18.12 -9.38 -9.22
N ARG A 171 -17.37 -8.64 -10.04
CA ARG A 171 -17.79 -7.30 -10.49
C ARG A 171 -19.01 -7.32 -11.37
N ARG A 172 -19.09 -8.31 -12.28
CA ARG A 172 -20.28 -8.50 -13.12
C ARG A 172 -21.51 -8.76 -12.26
N GLN A 173 -21.40 -9.62 -11.24
CA GLN A 173 -22.49 -9.90 -10.32
C GLN A 173 -22.95 -8.62 -9.59
N LYS A 174 -22.01 -7.81 -9.05
CA LYS A 174 -22.33 -6.54 -8.41
C LYS A 174 -23.05 -5.56 -9.34
N LEU A 175 -22.59 -5.45 -10.60
CA LEU A 175 -23.24 -4.62 -11.60
C LEU A 175 -24.68 -5.10 -11.93
N VAL A 176 -24.87 -6.40 -12.08
CA VAL A 176 -26.18 -7.00 -12.35
C VAL A 176 -27.13 -6.78 -11.17
N ASN A 177 -26.64 -7.01 -9.94
CA ASN A 177 -27.44 -6.90 -8.71
C ASN A 177 -27.57 -5.46 -8.19
N ARG A 178 -26.87 -4.47 -8.79
CA ARG A 178 -26.82 -3.08 -8.30
C ARG A 178 -26.30 -2.96 -6.84
N GLU A 179 -25.36 -3.83 -6.45
CA GLU A 179 -24.75 -3.80 -5.12
C GLU A 179 -23.81 -2.61 -4.99
N SER A 180 -23.85 -1.91 -3.84
CA SER A 180 -22.95 -0.77 -3.59
C SER A 180 -21.46 -1.18 -3.61
N PRO A 181 -20.54 -0.27 -3.98
CA PRO A 181 -19.11 -0.48 -3.81
C PRO A 181 -18.76 -0.75 -2.35
N ASP A 182 -17.82 -1.66 -2.09
CA ASP A 182 -17.45 -2.02 -0.71
C ASP A 182 -16.67 -0.89 -0.02
N HIS A 183 -15.89 -0.11 -0.77
CA HIS A 183 -14.94 0.88 -0.24
C HIS A 183 -14.88 2.15 -1.13
N PRO A 184 -15.94 2.99 -1.17
CA PRO A 184 -15.97 4.17 -2.04
C PRO A 184 -14.87 5.20 -1.68
N GLU A 185 -14.51 5.34 -0.40
CA GLU A 185 -13.48 6.27 0.07
C GLU A 185 -12.08 5.88 -0.43
N LEU A 186 -11.80 4.58 -0.58
CA LEU A 186 -10.54 4.12 -1.16
C LEU A 186 -10.45 4.36 -2.65
N GLU A 187 -11.58 4.33 -3.36
CA GLU A 187 -11.63 4.68 -4.77
C GLU A 187 -11.32 6.17 -4.96
N GLU A 188 -11.81 7.03 -4.06
CA GLU A 188 -11.49 8.46 -4.05
C GLU A 188 -10.01 8.70 -3.74
N LEU A 189 -9.47 8.06 -2.72
CA LEU A 189 -8.06 8.15 -2.36
C LEU A 189 -7.15 7.70 -3.51
N GLN A 190 -7.46 6.54 -4.14
CA GLN A 190 -6.72 6.06 -5.30
C GLN A 190 -6.70 7.09 -6.44
N SER A 191 -7.83 7.73 -6.70
CA SER A 191 -7.94 8.75 -7.75
C SER A 191 -7.09 9.99 -7.44
N ALA A 192 -7.02 10.41 -6.19
CA ALA A 192 -6.15 11.52 -5.76
C ALA A 192 -4.66 11.16 -5.91
N LEU A 193 -4.30 9.88 -5.69
CA LEU A 193 -2.93 9.40 -5.81
C LEU A 193 -2.42 9.27 -7.25
N VAL A 194 -3.31 9.16 -8.26
CA VAL A 194 -2.91 8.97 -9.66
C VAL A 194 -1.91 10.03 -10.15
N HIS A 195 -2.11 11.29 -9.77
CA HIS A 195 -1.18 12.37 -10.16
C HIS A 195 0.16 12.26 -9.44
N LEU A 196 0.14 11.94 -8.15
CA LEU A 196 1.35 11.82 -7.33
C LEU A 196 2.17 10.58 -7.71
N SER A 197 1.53 9.50 -8.15
CA SER A 197 2.17 8.25 -8.52
C SER A 197 3.09 8.35 -9.75
N THR A 198 2.96 9.40 -10.55
CA THR A 198 3.83 9.64 -11.71
C THR A 198 5.21 10.17 -11.33
N THR A 199 5.33 10.86 -10.21
CA THR A 199 6.56 11.55 -9.76
C THR A 199 7.09 11.03 -8.42
N ASN A 200 6.27 10.33 -7.65
CA ASN A 200 6.61 9.85 -6.31
C ASN A 200 6.49 8.33 -6.21
N THR A 201 7.59 7.65 -5.95
CA THR A 201 7.68 6.19 -5.87
C THR A 201 6.78 5.61 -4.76
N LYS A 202 6.68 6.27 -3.60
CA LYS A 202 5.82 5.84 -2.49
C LYS A 202 4.34 5.97 -2.83
N ALA A 203 3.97 7.06 -3.51
CA ALA A 203 2.59 7.23 -4.02
C ALA A 203 2.24 6.17 -5.06
N LYS A 204 3.20 5.79 -5.94
CA LYS A 204 3.03 4.70 -6.91
C LYS A 204 2.83 3.34 -6.22
N GLN A 205 3.58 3.08 -5.16
CA GLN A 205 3.41 1.86 -4.38
C GLN A 205 2.04 1.82 -3.70
N LEU A 206 1.65 2.90 -3.02
CA LEU A 206 0.35 3.00 -2.36
C LEU A 206 -0.82 2.88 -3.35
N ASP A 207 -0.72 3.51 -4.54
CA ASP A 207 -1.68 3.36 -5.63
C ASP A 207 -1.85 1.89 -6.04
N ALA A 208 -0.74 1.16 -6.17
CA ALA A 208 -0.76 -0.26 -6.52
C ALA A 208 -1.37 -1.14 -5.39
N GLU A 209 -1.07 -0.84 -4.14
CA GLU A 209 -1.63 -1.54 -2.98
C GLU A 209 -3.15 -1.32 -2.87
N ILE A 210 -3.62 -0.08 -3.07
CA ILE A 210 -5.05 0.24 -3.08
C ILE A 210 -5.75 -0.48 -4.25
N LYS A 211 -5.16 -0.45 -5.46
CA LYS A 211 -5.71 -1.15 -6.63
C LYS A 211 -5.84 -2.65 -6.38
N MET A 212 -4.85 -3.25 -5.73
CA MET A 212 -4.91 -4.66 -5.38
C MET A 212 -6.00 -4.94 -4.36
N PHE A 213 -6.11 -4.13 -3.31
CA PHE A 213 -7.16 -4.25 -2.29
C PHE A 213 -8.56 -4.12 -2.90
N LEU A 214 -8.75 -3.16 -3.81
CA LEU A 214 -10.02 -2.96 -4.54
C LEU A 214 -10.29 -4.07 -5.58
N GLY A 215 -9.35 -5.01 -5.79
CA GLY A 215 -9.47 -6.04 -6.81
C GLY A 215 -9.35 -5.48 -8.23
N TRP A 216 -8.62 -4.39 -8.43
CA TRP A 216 -8.34 -3.80 -9.74
C TRP A 216 -7.01 -4.28 -10.33
N SER A 217 -6.19 -4.95 -9.55
CA SER A 217 -4.92 -5.56 -9.96
C SER A 217 -4.64 -6.81 -9.12
N GLU A 218 -4.05 -7.84 -9.72
CA GLU A 218 -3.63 -9.05 -9.02
C GLU A 218 -2.14 -9.05 -8.68
N LYS A 219 -1.38 -8.11 -9.23
CA LYS A 219 0.06 -8.05 -9.04
C LYS A 219 0.42 -6.79 -8.27
N LEU A 220 1.02 -6.98 -7.10
CA LEU A 220 1.90 -5.94 -6.56
C LEU A 220 3.03 -5.70 -7.57
N PRO A 221 3.45 -4.44 -7.76
CA PRO A 221 4.73 -4.20 -8.40
C PRO A 221 5.75 -5.06 -7.65
N THR A 222 6.51 -5.87 -8.37
CA THR A 222 7.67 -6.59 -7.82
C THR A 222 8.49 -5.55 -7.07
N THR A 223 8.49 -5.63 -5.77
CA THR A 223 9.33 -4.82 -4.91
C THR A 223 10.76 -5.25 -5.22
N GLN A 224 11.41 -4.55 -6.17
CA GLN A 224 12.87 -4.52 -6.12
C GLN A 224 13.22 -3.98 -4.73
N PRO A 225 14.20 -4.57 -4.02
CA PRO A 225 14.64 -4.03 -2.74
C PRO A 225 14.87 -2.53 -2.97
N ASP A 226 14.16 -1.73 -2.17
CA ASP A 226 14.20 -0.28 -2.30
C ASP A 226 15.68 0.14 -2.17
N PRO A 227 16.32 0.63 -3.24
CA PRO A 227 17.75 0.98 -3.18
C PRO A 227 18.01 2.01 -2.10
N ASP A 228 16.97 2.79 -1.72
CA ASP A 228 17.03 3.74 -0.61
C ASP A 228 17.14 3.06 0.77
N LEU A 229 17.04 1.74 0.86
CA LEU A 229 17.16 0.96 2.10
C LEU A 229 18.50 0.19 2.22
N ALA A 230 19.37 0.27 1.22
CA ALA A 230 20.67 -0.43 1.22
C ALA A 230 21.58 -0.01 2.40
N TRP A 231 21.42 1.23 2.90
CA TRP A 231 22.17 1.74 4.05
C TRP A 231 21.87 1.01 5.37
N ILE A 232 20.70 0.34 5.49
CA ILE A 232 20.30 -0.33 6.75
C ILE A 232 21.29 -1.43 7.11
N SER A 233 21.74 -2.21 6.14
CA SER A 233 22.72 -3.28 6.35
C SER A 233 24.11 -2.77 6.81
N ALA A 234 24.39 -1.50 6.62
CA ALA A 234 25.65 -0.88 7.03
C ALA A 234 25.66 -0.38 8.49
N ILE A 235 24.50 -0.30 9.17
CA ILE A 235 24.39 0.28 10.52
C ILE A 235 25.31 -0.44 11.50
N ALA A 236 25.20 -1.75 11.60
CA ALA A 236 26.03 -2.53 12.53
C ALA A 236 27.50 -2.52 12.13
N GLN A 237 27.80 -2.60 10.83
CA GLN A 237 29.18 -2.56 10.33
C GLN A 237 29.87 -1.25 10.67
N ILE A 238 29.23 -0.11 10.39
CA ILE A 238 29.79 1.22 10.67
C ILE A 238 29.84 1.50 12.17
N GLY A 239 28.80 1.11 12.93
CA GLY A 239 28.80 1.23 14.38
C GLY A 239 29.96 0.47 15.06
N ASN A 240 30.40 -0.66 14.49
CA ASN A 240 31.53 -1.44 14.93
C ASN A 240 32.89 -0.94 14.35
N SER A 241 32.90 0.14 13.58
CA SER A 241 34.11 0.76 13.02
C SER A 241 34.58 1.96 13.85
N SER A 242 35.57 2.67 13.36
CA SER A 242 36.02 3.94 13.95
C SER A 242 35.38 5.19 13.31
N ASP A 243 34.43 5.01 12.36
CA ASP A 243 33.79 6.12 11.65
C ASP A 243 32.55 6.62 12.43
N GLY A 244 32.82 7.42 13.46
CA GLY A 244 31.78 8.01 14.31
C GLY A 244 30.83 8.95 13.55
N ASN A 245 31.36 9.73 12.59
CA ASN A 245 30.55 10.67 11.84
C ASN A 245 29.50 9.98 10.96
N THR A 246 29.90 8.93 10.23
CA THR A 246 28.96 8.15 9.41
C THR A 246 27.99 7.40 10.31
N PHE A 247 28.44 6.86 11.43
CA PHE A 247 27.56 6.18 12.38
C PHE A 247 26.47 7.11 12.93
N GLU A 248 26.82 8.34 13.34
CA GLU A 248 25.85 9.34 13.82
C GLU A 248 24.76 9.63 12.75
N LYS A 249 25.17 9.83 11.48
CA LYS A 249 24.23 10.04 10.37
C LYS A 249 23.30 8.85 10.17
N LEU A 250 23.84 7.62 10.20
CA LEU A 250 23.03 6.40 10.10
C LEU A 250 22.06 6.25 11.26
N VAL A 251 22.46 6.62 12.48
CA VAL A 251 21.57 6.63 13.64
C VAL A 251 20.42 7.62 13.44
N ARG A 252 20.70 8.85 13.03
CA ARG A 252 19.65 9.84 12.73
C ARG A 252 18.71 9.36 11.64
N GLN A 253 19.25 8.80 10.56
CA GLN A 253 18.46 8.21 9.47
C GLN A 253 17.59 7.04 9.97
N SER A 254 18.13 6.21 10.88
CA SER A 254 17.39 5.11 11.52
C SER A 254 16.21 5.60 12.34
N LEU A 255 16.40 6.63 13.15
CA LEU A 255 15.34 7.20 13.99
C LEU A 255 14.24 7.85 13.14
N VAL A 256 14.60 8.55 12.07
CA VAL A 256 13.63 9.08 11.09
C VAL A 256 12.85 7.93 10.42
N LYS A 257 13.54 6.87 10.00
CA LYS A 257 12.90 5.69 9.39
C LYS A 257 11.95 4.97 10.34
N LEU A 258 12.27 4.91 11.62
CA LEU A 258 11.40 4.35 12.67
C LEU A 258 10.13 5.20 12.88
N GLY A 259 10.16 6.49 12.55
CA GLY A 259 9.04 7.40 12.67
C GLY A 259 9.22 8.49 13.73
N PHE A 260 10.44 8.67 14.24
CA PHE A 260 10.76 9.83 15.07
C PHE A 260 10.89 11.09 14.22
N ALA A 261 10.56 12.23 14.80
CA ALA A 261 10.71 13.53 14.17
C ALA A 261 11.19 14.58 15.18
N ASN A 262 11.79 15.64 14.64
CA ASN A 262 12.24 16.79 15.40
C ASN A 262 11.97 18.07 14.59
N SER A 263 11.17 18.96 15.16
CA SER A 263 10.85 20.28 14.60
C SER A 263 11.75 21.40 15.15
N ASN A 264 12.65 21.08 16.08
CA ASN A 264 13.54 22.02 16.72
C ASN A 264 14.57 22.59 15.71
N THR A 265 14.68 23.90 15.67
CA THR A 265 15.63 24.61 14.80
C THR A 265 17.04 24.67 15.37
N ASN A 266 17.27 24.23 16.62
CA ASN A 266 18.59 24.22 17.24
C ASN A 266 19.53 23.20 16.56
N PRO A 267 20.59 23.61 15.84
CA PRO A 267 21.46 22.65 15.15
C PRO A 267 22.24 21.74 16.12
N LYS A 268 22.33 22.11 17.41
CA LYS A 268 22.97 21.33 18.47
C LYS A 268 22.07 20.30 19.13
N ALA A 269 20.78 20.24 18.72
CA ALA A 269 19.80 19.27 19.16
C ALA A 269 18.96 18.85 17.94
N SER A 270 19.59 18.30 16.91
CA SER A 270 19.00 18.01 15.59
C SER A 270 18.79 16.51 15.39
N LEU A 271 17.90 16.17 14.45
CA LEU A 271 17.71 14.82 13.91
C LEU A 271 18.01 14.76 12.39
N ASN A 272 18.57 15.81 11.80
CA ASN A 272 18.88 15.86 10.37
C ASN A 272 19.96 14.83 10.02
N PRO A 273 19.69 13.80 9.18
CA PRO A 273 20.67 12.76 8.83
C PRO A 273 21.81 13.25 7.93
N GLU A 274 21.67 14.42 7.29
CA GLU A 274 22.73 15.00 6.45
C GLU A 274 23.79 15.74 7.25
N SER A 275 23.58 15.92 8.56
CA SER A 275 24.49 16.66 9.44
C SER A 275 24.84 15.83 10.68
N THR A 276 25.88 16.24 11.40
CA THR A 276 26.26 15.74 12.73
C THR A 276 26.03 16.83 13.78
N GLY A 277 25.96 16.48 15.08
CA GLY A 277 25.88 17.42 16.19
C GLY A 277 27.12 18.30 16.28
N GLY A 278 28.23 17.82 15.72
CA GLY A 278 29.53 18.50 15.73
C GLY A 278 30.03 18.73 17.14
N ALA A 279 31.16 19.49 17.28
CA ALA A 279 31.73 19.76 18.59
C ALA A 279 30.72 20.45 19.51
N GLY A 280 30.37 19.79 20.63
CA GLY A 280 29.49 20.31 21.68
C GLY A 280 27.98 20.29 21.34
N GLY A 281 27.50 19.48 20.40
CA GLY A 281 26.09 19.21 20.19
C GLY A 281 25.72 17.77 20.59
N LEU A 282 24.44 17.50 20.79
CA LEU A 282 23.91 16.13 20.93
C LEU A 282 24.02 15.39 19.58
N ASP A 283 24.39 14.13 19.61
CA ASP A 283 24.46 13.33 18.39
C ASP A 283 23.06 13.13 17.77
N PHE A 284 22.02 13.05 18.59
CA PHE A 284 20.65 13.10 18.12
C PHE A 284 19.66 13.56 19.19
N TYR A 285 18.58 14.20 18.74
CA TYR A 285 17.43 14.55 19.55
C TYR A 285 16.14 14.41 18.75
N CYS A 286 15.15 13.73 19.34
CA CYS A 286 13.80 13.57 18.79
C CYS A 286 12.79 14.25 19.71
N GLU A 287 11.72 14.84 19.15
CA GLU A 287 10.63 15.44 19.91
C GLU A 287 9.38 14.55 19.92
N THR A 288 9.09 13.92 18.78
CA THR A 288 7.87 13.12 18.60
C THR A 288 8.19 11.71 18.14
N PRO A 289 7.36 10.70 18.50
CA PRO A 289 6.12 10.75 19.32
C PRO A 289 6.40 10.95 20.81
N TYR A 290 7.64 10.85 21.25
CA TYR A 290 8.13 11.20 22.60
C TYR A 290 9.59 11.66 22.54
N PRO A 291 10.03 12.48 23.50
CA PRO A 291 11.38 13.03 23.45
C PRO A 291 12.42 11.93 23.71
N VAL A 292 13.46 11.89 22.85
CA VAL A 292 14.63 11.01 22.97
C VAL A 292 15.88 11.83 22.75
N ALA A 293 16.86 11.73 23.64
CA ALA A 293 18.16 12.37 23.51
C ALA A 293 19.27 11.31 23.59
N GLY A 294 20.33 11.45 22.79
CA GLY A 294 21.37 10.44 22.84
C GLY A 294 22.71 10.82 22.24
N GLU A 295 23.65 9.92 22.49
CA GLU A 295 25.05 9.95 22.07
C GLU A 295 25.40 8.64 21.35
N CYS A 296 26.34 8.72 20.41
CA CYS A 296 26.82 7.62 19.59
C CYS A 296 28.29 7.36 19.84
N LYS A 297 28.70 6.10 20.00
CA LYS A 297 30.11 5.72 20.08
C LYS A 297 30.37 4.55 19.12
N ALA A 298 30.92 4.86 17.97
CA ALA A 298 31.34 3.86 16.99
C ALA A 298 32.73 3.35 17.40
N SER A 299 32.79 2.19 18.00
CA SER A 299 34.01 1.40 18.21
C SER A 299 33.68 0.11 18.94
N LYS A 300 34.04 -1.03 18.37
CA LYS A 300 33.87 -2.34 19.01
C LYS A 300 35.04 -2.68 19.94
N HIS A 301 36.23 -2.19 19.64
CA HIS A 301 37.47 -2.60 20.29
C HIS A 301 37.84 -1.75 21.52
N GLU A 302 37.15 -0.63 21.73
CA GLU A 302 37.36 0.26 22.84
C GLU A 302 36.23 0.21 23.84
N SER A 303 36.59 0.15 25.15
CA SER A 303 35.58 0.32 26.19
C SER A 303 35.03 1.76 26.17
N VAL A 304 33.71 1.90 26.30
CA VAL A 304 33.06 3.21 26.36
C VAL A 304 33.32 3.83 27.74
N PRO A 305 34.04 4.95 27.80
CA PRO A 305 34.39 5.57 29.07
C PRO A 305 33.22 6.33 29.68
N ASN A 306 33.33 6.64 30.97
CA ASN A 306 32.32 7.42 31.71
C ASN A 306 32.10 8.84 31.13
N SER A 307 33.07 9.37 30.37
CA SER A 307 32.90 10.65 29.69
C SER A 307 31.71 10.71 28.74
N VAL A 308 31.30 9.60 28.13
CA VAL A 308 30.14 9.56 27.20
C VAL A 308 28.84 9.78 27.98
N THR A 309 28.66 9.16 29.14
CA THR A 309 27.48 9.36 30.00
C THR A 309 27.45 10.79 30.54
N ALA A 310 28.60 11.31 30.98
CA ALA A 310 28.74 12.70 31.45
C ALA A 310 28.47 13.71 30.32
N GLN A 311 28.94 13.42 29.11
CA GLN A 311 28.71 14.25 27.92
C GLN A 311 27.20 14.33 27.58
N LEU A 312 26.48 13.22 27.53
CA LEU A 312 25.06 13.22 27.28
C LEU A 312 24.30 14.07 28.33
N ILE A 313 24.65 13.97 29.59
CA ILE A 313 24.04 14.80 30.66
C ILE A 313 24.35 16.29 30.42
N HIS A 314 25.61 16.61 30.22
CA HIS A 314 26.04 18.01 30.06
C HIS A 314 25.36 18.64 28.82
N LEU A 315 25.46 18.01 27.68
CA LEU A 315 24.89 18.52 26.41
C LEU A 315 23.36 18.56 26.45
N GLY A 316 22.74 17.55 27.06
CA GLY A 316 21.28 17.51 27.25
C GLY A 316 20.78 18.69 28.10
N LEU A 317 21.42 18.95 29.24
CA LEU A 317 21.08 20.08 30.08
C LEU A 317 21.37 21.44 29.38
N THR A 318 22.47 21.55 28.64
CA THR A 318 22.86 22.76 27.93
C THR A 318 21.89 23.11 26.78
N HIS A 319 21.53 22.13 25.94
CA HIS A 319 20.77 22.39 24.70
C HIS A 319 19.29 22.22 24.82
N LEU A 320 18.80 21.39 25.76
CA LEU A 320 17.38 21.14 25.96
C LEU A 320 16.82 21.81 27.23
N GLY A 321 17.69 22.14 28.18
CA GLY A 321 17.30 22.53 29.53
C GLY A 321 16.86 21.37 30.39
N GLN A 322 16.88 21.55 31.72
CA GLN A 322 16.64 20.48 32.69
C GLN A 322 15.29 19.78 32.46
N ALA A 323 14.20 20.53 32.35
CA ALA A 323 12.86 19.98 32.29
C ALA A 323 12.60 19.13 31.03
N ARG A 324 13.19 19.46 29.88
CA ARG A 324 13.06 18.66 28.64
C ARG A 324 13.97 17.44 28.71
N PHE A 325 15.21 17.61 29.17
CA PHE A 325 16.16 16.52 29.25
C PHE A 325 15.72 15.44 30.25
N GLU A 326 15.18 15.82 31.41
CA GLU A 326 14.66 14.85 32.38
C GLU A 326 13.49 14.02 31.85
N ARG A 327 12.61 14.62 31.02
CA ARG A 327 11.49 13.94 30.38
C ARG A 327 11.90 13.10 29.16
N SER A 328 13.11 13.28 28.64
CA SER A 328 13.59 12.54 27.48
C SER A 328 14.03 11.14 27.87
N VAL A 329 13.68 10.15 27.05
CA VAL A 329 14.36 8.86 27.03
C VAL A 329 15.81 9.10 26.63
N LYS A 330 16.74 8.56 27.41
CA LYS A 330 18.18 8.73 27.20
C LYS A 330 18.76 7.45 26.60
N ILE A 331 19.45 7.56 25.48
CA ILE A 331 20.02 6.43 24.75
C ILE A 331 21.50 6.68 24.43
N ILE A 332 22.33 5.71 24.72
CA ILE A 332 23.71 5.63 24.24
C ILE A 332 23.75 4.50 23.20
N LEU A 333 24.10 4.82 21.96
CA LEU A 333 24.32 3.82 20.91
C LEU A 333 25.81 3.50 20.84
N ALA A 334 26.16 2.31 21.31
CA ALA A 334 27.57 1.92 21.46
C ALA A 334 27.81 0.46 21.08
N ALA A 335 28.85 0.21 20.29
CA ALA A 335 29.30 -1.13 19.93
C ALA A 335 30.18 -1.77 21.04
N GLY A 336 31.05 -0.97 21.67
CA GLY A 336 31.91 -1.40 22.77
C GLY A 336 31.17 -1.57 24.10
N LEU A 337 31.71 -2.36 25.01
CA LEU A 337 31.21 -2.47 26.38
C LEU A 337 31.50 -1.20 27.17
N LEU A 338 30.61 -0.81 28.07
CA LEU A 338 30.87 0.28 28.99
C LEU A 338 31.89 -0.17 30.05
N THR A 339 32.72 0.77 30.49
CA THR A 339 33.47 0.56 31.73
C THR A 339 32.50 0.43 32.91
N ASN A 340 32.88 -0.27 33.98
CA ASN A 340 32.00 -0.39 35.15
C ASN A 340 31.50 0.94 35.71
N PRO A 341 32.34 1.99 35.84
CA PRO A 341 31.88 3.32 36.24
C PRO A 341 30.87 3.93 35.24
N ALA A 342 31.09 3.75 33.91
CA ALA A 342 30.18 4.25 32.88
C ALA A 342 28.83 3.55 32.95
N ASN A 343 28.81 2.23 33.13
CA ASN A 343 27.57 1.47 33.25
C ASN A 343 26.77 1.85 34.51
N GLN A 344 27.46 2.02 35.65
CA GLN A 344 26.79 2.50 36.88
C GLN A 344 26.21 3.89 36.72
N ALA A 345 26.93 4.80 36.05
CA ALA A 345 26.44 6.14 35.75
C ALA A 345 25.23 6.11 34.77
N ALA A 346 25.26 5.23 33.79
CA ALA A 346 24.13 5.04 32.86
C ALA A 346 22.89 4.51 33.58
N ILE A 347 23.04 3.53 34.47
CA ILE A 347 21.95 2.99 35.30
C ILE A 347 21.39 4.08 36.22
N GLY A 348 22.25 4.81 36.94
CA GLY A 348 21.84 5.89 37.85
C GLY A 348 21.13 7.04 37.18
N SER A 349 21.47 7.32 35.91
CA SER A 349 20.86 8.38 35.08
C SER A 349 19.71 7.89 34.19
N LYS A 350 19.27 6.63 34.34
CA LYS A 350 18.21 5.98 33.56
C LYS A 350 18.50 6.03 32.05
N MET A 351 19.73 5.74 31.64
CA MET A 351 20.14 5.67 30.26
C MET A 351 20.05 4.24 29.74
N ASN A 352 19.60 4.09 28.50
CA ASN A 352 19.59 2.80 27.79
C ASN A 352 20.83 2.74 26.90
N VAL A 353 21.59 1.67 27.01
CA VAL A 353 22.72 1.40 26.11
C VAL A 353 22.26 0.38 25.09
N ILE A 354 22.23 0.76 23.82
CA ILE A 354 21.70 -0.08 22.73
C ILE A 354 22.83 -0.35 21.74
N ARG A 355 22.90 -1.58 21.25
CA ARG A 355 23.91 -2.01 20.28
C ARG A 355 23.51 -1.58 18.86
N PRO A 356 24.50 -1.31 17.97
CA PRO A 356 24.23 -1.02 16.56
C PRO A 356 23.47 -2.16 15.88
N GLU A 357 23.72 -3.42 16.22
CA GLU A 357 23.03 -4.59 15.72
C GLU A 357 21.54 -4.58 16.10
N THR A 358 21.21 -4.18 17.31
CA THR A 358 19.83 -4.07 17.78
C THR A 358 19.09 -2.95 17.07
N LEU A 359 19.76 -1.80 16.86
CA LEU A 359 19.20 -0.72 16.04
C LEU A 359 18.95 -1.18 14.60
N GLN A 360 19.91 -1.89 13.99
CA GLN A 360 19.75 -2.44 12.64
C GLN A 360 18.56 -3.37 12.55
N ARG A 361 18.44 -4.34 13.46
CA ARG A 361 17.29 -5.28 13.53
C ARG A 361 15.95 -4.56 13.62
N LEU A 362 15.88 -3.50 14.43
CA LEU A 362 14.66 -2.69 14.59
C LEU A 362 14.27 -1.98 13.30
N VAL A 363 15.26 -1.38 12.61
CA VAL A 363 15.04 -0.66 11.35
C VAL A 363 14.73 -1.61 10.20
N GLU A 364 15.41 -2.76 10.12
CA GLU A 364 15.13 -3.80 9.12
C GLU A 364 13.70 -4.31 9.25
N LEU A 365 13.25 -4.60 10.47
CA LEU A 365 11.89 -5.06 10.72
C LEU A 365 10.87 -4.00 10.30
N LYS A 366 11.10 -2.73 10.62
CA LYS A 366 10.25 -1.61 10.18
C LYS A 366 10.23 -1.43 8.67
N ALA A 367 11.37 -1.65 8.00
CA ALA A 367 11.49 -1.50 6.55
C ALA A 367 10.80 -2.64 5.79
N LYS A 368 10.98 -3.88 6.26
CA LYS A 368 10.38 -5.09 5.66
C LYS A 368 8.87 -5.18 5.92
N GLN A 369 8.45 -4.80 7.11
CA GLN A 369 7.06 -4.87 7.57
C GLN A 369 6.58 -3.49 8.04
N PRO A 370 6.15 -2.60 7.12
CA PRO A 370 5.62 -1.29 7.48
C PRO A 370 4.47 -1.41 8.48
N GLY A 371 4.53 -0.62 9.55
CA GLY A 371 3.53 -0.70 10.64
C GLY A 371 3.86 -1.68 11.76
N SER A 372 4.83 -2.57 11.62
CA SER A 372 5.18 -3.57 12.64
C SER A 372 5.73 -2.97 13.92
N ILE A 373 6.55 -1.92 13.82
CA ILE A 373 7.12 -1.22 14.98
C ILE A 373 6.19 -0.10 15.40
N ASP A 374 5.65 -0.23 16.60
CA ASP A 374 4.88 0.80 17.29
C ASP A 374 5.78 1.47 18.34
N LEU A 375 6.12 2.73 18.09
CA LEU A 375 7.00 3.49 19.00
C LEU A 375 6.35 3.73 20.37
N LEU A 376 5.01 3.81 20.47
CA LEU A 376 4.33 3.97 21.74
C LEU A 376 4.39 2.68 22.59
N GLN A 377 4.42 1.51 21.96
CA GLN A 377 4.67 0.24 22.65
C GLN A 377 6.14 0.03 22.99
N LEU A 378 7.07 0.57 22.20
CA LEU A 378 8.50 0.56 22.50
C LEU A 378 8.86 1.47 23.69
N LYS A 379 8.15 2.58 23.88
CA LYS A 379 8.42 3.56 24.92
C LYS A 379 8.53 2.97 26.32
N PRO A 380 7.57 2.16 26.83
CA PRO A 380 7.67 1.51 28.13
C PRO A 380 8.95 0.66 28.31
N CYS A 381 9.40 -0.03 27.24
CA CYS A 381 10.64 -0.78 27.28
C CYS A 381 11.86 0.12 27.57
N LEU A 382 11.83 1.37 27.09
CA LEU A 382 12.94 2.32 27.26
C LEU A 382 12.83 3.11 28.57
N GLU A 383 11.66 3.25 29.16
CA GLU A 383 11.43 3.98 30.41
C GLU A 383 11.55 3.11 31.70
N GLN A 384 11.49 1.79 31.55
CA GLN A 384 11.55 0.84 32.66
C GLN A 384 12.94 0.21 32.81
N GLN A 385 13.25 -0.30 34.00
CA GLN A 385 14.44 -1.10 34.23
C GLN A 385 14.41 -2.43 33.46
N PRO A 386 15.58 -3.03 33.15
CA PRO A 386 16.93 -2.57 33.49
C PRO A 386 17.41 -1.45 32.57
N PHE A 387 18.25 -0.56 33.11
CA PHE A 387 19.00 0.47 32.36
C PHE A 387 20.46 0.01 32.16
N GLY A 388 21.27 0.86 31.54
CA GLY A 388 22.65 0.53 31.18
C GLY A 388 22.68 -0.50 30.04
N GLU A 389 23.68 -1.37 30.05
CA GLU A 389 23.90 -2.37 28.99
C GLU A 389 22.82 -3.44 28.91
N GLU A 390 22.15 -3.75 30.01
CA GLU A 390 21.03 -4.71 30.03
C GLU A 390 19.78 -4.19 29.28
N ALA A 391 19.73 -2.89 28.98
CA ALA A 391 18.64 -2.32 28.22
C ALA A 391 18.55 -2.87 26.79
N ASP A 392 19.68 -3.26 26.19
CA ASP A 392 19.71 -3.86 24.85
C ASP A 392 18.87 -5.13 24.77
N ALA A 393 18.95 -5.98 25.80
CA ALA A 393 18.17 -7.21 25.87
C ALA A 393 16.65 -6.98 25.92
N LYS A 394 16.19 -5.85 26.52
CA LYS A 394 14.75 -5.50 26.52
C LYS A 394 14.26 -5.15 25.12
N VAL A 395 15.06 -4.35 24.38
CA VAL A 395 14.72 -3.95 23.02
C VAL A 395 14.73 -5.16 22.10
N ASN A 396 15.71 -6.07 22.26
CA ASN A 396 15.73 -7.32 21.51
C ASN A 396 14.50 -8.19 21.80
N ARG A 397 14.07 -8.33 23.06
CA ARG A 397 12.81 -9.02 23.39
C ARG A 397 11.59 -8.37 22.73
N TYR A 398 11.50 -7.04 22.74
CA TYR A 398 10.44 -6.34 22.02
C TYR A 398 10.43 -6.68 20.51
N ILE A 399 11.60 -6.73 19.87
CA ILE A 399 11.73 -7.12 18.46
C ILE A 399 11.24 -8.56 18.26
N ASP A 400 11.64 -9.47 19.14
CA ASP A 400 11.26 -10.88 19.06
C ASP A 400 9.74 -11.05 19.28
N ASP A 401 9.15 -10.35 20.24
CA ASP A 401 7.70 -10.34 20.47
C ASP A 401 6.92 -9.82 19.24
N VAL A 402 7.42 -8.77 18.58
CA VAL A 402 6.84 -8.27 17.34
C VAL A 402 6.92 -9.33 16.23
N ARG A 403 8.05 -10.03 16.10
CA ARG A 403 8.23 -11.11 15.12
C ARG A 403 7.26 -12.27 15.36
N GLU A 404 7.09 -12.70 16.62
CA GLU A 404 6.12 -13.75 16.96
C GLU A 404 4.69 -13.34 16.62
N LYS A 405 4.30 -12.10 16.90
CA LYS A 405 3.00 -11.55 16.47
C LYS A 405 2.82 -11.56 14.95
N LEU A 406 3.88 -11.27 14.19
CA LEU A 406 3.86 -11.34 12.73
C LEU A 406 3.72 -12.77 12.22
N LYS A 407 4.38 -13.76 12.86
CA LYS A 407 4.22 -15.18 12.53
C LYS A 407 2.77 -15.65 12.67
N VAL A 408 2.09 -15.24 13.74
CA VAL A 408 0.66 -15.54 13.93
C VAL A 408 -0.17 -14.95 12.80
N ARG A 409 0.06 -13.69 12.43
CA ARG A 409 -0.65 -13.02 11.35
C ARG A 409 -0.43 -13.69 9.99
N SER A 410 0.83 -14.03 9.69
CA SER A 410 1.17 -14.76 8.46
C SER A 410 0.49 -16.13 8.41
N HIS A 411 0.50 -16.86 9.53
CA HIS A 411 -0.19 -18.14 9.64
C HIS A 411 -1.70 -18.02 9.39
N ILE A 412 -2.35 -16.98 9.94
CA ILE A 412 -3.78 -16.72 9.70
C ILE A 412 -4.06 -16.41 8.22
N VAL A 413 -3.23 -15.59 7.58
CA VAL A 413 -3.35 -15.28 6.14
C VAL A 413 -3.23 -16.55 5.31
N GLN A 414 -2.22 -17.40 5.61
CA GLN A 414 -2.02 -18.67 4.92
C GLN A 414 -3.19 -19.64 5.16
N LEU A 415 -3.71 -19.70 6.38
CA LEU A 415 -4.86 -20.54 6.72
C LEU A 415 -6.11 -20.16 5.91
N VAL A 416 -6.38 -18.87 5.76
CA VAL A 416 -7.48 -18.39 4.90
C VAL A 416 -7.26 -18.83 3.46
N LYS A 417 -6.05 -18.64 2.91
CA LYS A 417 -5.69 -19.03 1.56
C LYS A 417 -5.90 -20.54 1.33
N ASP A 418 -5.31 -21.37 2.20
CA ASP A 418 -5.41 -22.84 2.12
C ASP A 418 -6.85 -23.33 2.24
N PHE A 419 -7.66 -22.71 3.11
CA PHE A 419 -9.06 -23.04 3.28
C PHE A 419 -9.84 -22.79 1.99
N LEU A 420 -9.67 -21.62 1.39
CA LEU A 420 -10.36 -21.24 0.14
C LEU A 420 -9.95 -22.13 -1.04
N GLU A 421 -8.67 -22.45 -1.16
CA GLU A 421 -8.16 -23.34 -2.22
C GLU A 421 -8.74 -24.75 -2.10
N ARG A 422 -8.77 -25.32 -0.89
CA ARG A 422 -9.29 -26.69 -0.65
C ARG A 422 -10.80 -26.80 -0.81
N THR A 423 -11.53 -25.80 -0.34
CA THR A 423 -13.01 -25.81 -0.42
C THR A 423 -13.55 -25.24 -1.73
N LYS A 424 -12.69 -24.63 -2.56
CA LYS A 424 -13.06 -23.88 -3.77
C LYS A 424 -14.10 -22.78 -3.50
N SER A 425 -14.08 -22.24 -2.28
CA SER A 425 -14.96 -21.16 -1.84
C SER A 425 -14.33 -19.80 -2.11
N THR A 426 -15.16 -18.77 -2.31
CA THR A 426 -14.68 -17.39 -2.51
C THR A 426 -14.43 -16.65 -1.20
N SER A 427 -14.98 -17.13 -0.08
CA SER A 427 -14.80 -16.56 1.26
C SER A 427 -15.06 -17.63 2.32
N VAL A 428 -14.54 -17.45 3.52
CA VAL A 428 -14.71 -18.35 4.67
C VAL A 428 -15.33 -17.59 5.85
N GLU A 429 -16.28 -18.20 6.55
CA GLU A 429 -16.88 -17.64 7.76
C GLU A 429 -15.91 -17.70 8.95
N PHE A 430 -15.97 -16.71 9.84
CA PHE A 430 -15.10 -16.64 11.00
C PHE A 430 -15.16 -17.88 11.89
N ASN A 431 -16.35 -18.40 12.16
CA ASN A 431 -16.52 -19.63 12.96
C ASN A 431 -15.80 -20.84 12.36
N GLN A 432 -15.86 -21.01 11.04
CA GLN A 432 -15.14 -22.07 10.32
C GLN A 432 -13.63 -21.88 10.41
N LEU A 433 -13.18 -20.62 10.25
CA LEU A 433 -11.77 -20.29 10.29
C LEU A 433 -11.18 -20.46 11.68
N HIS A 434 -11.92 -20.06 12.75
CA HIS A 434 -11.50 -20.28 14.14
C HIS A 434 -11.40 -21.77 14.46
N GLY A 435 -12.36 -22.60 14.01
CA GLY A 435 -12.26 -24.05 14.12
C GLY A 435 -11.04 -24.60 13.39
N ALA A 436 -10.79 -24.17 12.15
CA ALA A 436 -9.62 -24.60 11.39
C ALA A 436 -8.28 -24.17 12.06
N TYR A 437 -8.24 -23.00 12.66
CA TYR A 437 -7.07 -22.50 13.40
C TYR A 437 -6.74 -23.38 14.61
N ALA A 438 -7.74 -23.81 15.37
CA ALA A 438 -7.55 -24.67 16.55
C ALA A 438 -6.91 -26.02 16.21
N PHE A 439 -7.11 -26.53 14.97
CA PHE A 439 -6.53 -27.78 14.47
C PHE A 439 -5.30 -27.57 13.55
N SER A 440 -4.88 -26.34 13.35
CA SER A 440 -3.68 -26.02 12.56
C SER A 440 -2.42 -26.08 13.41
N MET A 441 -1.24 -26.16 12.77
CA MET A 441 0.06 -26.01 13.45
C MET A 441 0.33 -24.51 13.72
N SER A 442 -0.55 -23.87 14.51
CA SER A 442 -0.43 -22.45 14.81
C SER A 442 0.77 -22.15 15.72
N PRO A 443 1.44 -20.99 15.56
CA PRO A 443 2.54 -20.59 16.43
C PRO A 443 2.14 -20.45 17.91
N GLN A 444 0.89 -20.04 18.16
CA GLN A 444 0.31 -19.95 19.51
C GLN A 444 -1.20 -20.10 19.46
N PRO A 445 -1.84 -20.59 20.56
CA PRO A 445 -3.30 -20.60 20.65
C PRO A 445 -3.83 -19.16 20.76
N LEU A 446 -4.97 -18.90 20.10
CA LEU A 446 -5.67 -17.63 20.18
C LEU A 446 -7.08 -17.82 20.76
N LYS A 447 -7.52 -16.85 21.56
CA LYS A 447 -8.93 -16.75 21.96
C LYS A 447 -9.77 -16.30 20.76
N TYR A 448 -11.08 -16.56 20.87
CA TYR A 448 -12.06 -16.24 19.83
C TYR A 448 -12.01 -14.75 19.43
N GLU A 449 -12.07 -13.87 20.41
CA GLU A 449 -12.06 -12.42 20.20
C GLU A 449 -10.71 -11.92 19.65
N GLU A 450 -9.59 -12.44 20.18
CA GLU A 450 -8.25 -12.09 19.73
C GLU A 450 -8.03 -12.43 18.25
N MET A 451 -8.48 -13.62 17.82
CA MET A 451 -8.39 -14.00 16.42
C MET A 451 -9.24 -13.12 15.52
N HIS A 452 -10.45 -12.76 15.99
CA HIS A 452 -11.33 -11.86 15.23
C HIS A 452 -10.70 -10.47 15.08
N GLU A 453 -10.13 -9.89 16.14
CA GLU A 453 -9.42 -8.61 16.08
C GLU A 453 -8.24 -8.64 15.09
N ILE A 454 -7.45 -9.71 15.07
CA ILE A 454 -6.37 -9.89 14.10
C ILE A 454 -6.92 -9.96 12.66
N LEU A 455 -8.02 -10.66 12.44
CA LEU A 455 -8.64 -10.73 11.13
C LEU A 455 -9.20 -9.38 10.66
N ILE A 456 -9.77 -8.58 11.57
CA ILE A 456 -10.19 -7.20 11.30
C ILE A 456 -8.97 -6.37 10.88
N GLU A 457 -7.87 -6.42 11.64
CA GLU A 457 -6.63 -5.74 11.32
C GLU A 457 -6.11 -6.15 9.94
N LEU A 458 -6.00 -7.45 9.66
CA LEU A 458 -5.50 -7.99 8.38
C LEU A 458 -6.42 -7.67 7.20
N SER A 459 -7.69 -7.42 7.45
CA SER A 459 -8.68 -7.02 6.43
C SER A 459 -8.89 -5.51 6.35
N SER A 460 -8.13 -4.74 7.12
CA SER A 460 -8.12 -3.28 7.01
C SER A 460 -7.56 -2.85 5.65
N PRO A 461 -8.12 -1.80 5.03
CA PRO A 461 -7.56 -1.19 3.82
C PRO A 461 -6.08 -0.80 3.95
N LEU A 462 -5.62 -0.49 5.16
CA LEU A 462 -4.23 -0.10 5.43
C LEU A 462 -3.26 -1.29 5.39
N THR A 463 -3.73 -2.49 5.73
CA THR A 463 -2.93 -3.72 5.70
C THR A 463 -3.11 -4.49 4.40
N GLY A 464 -4.35 -4.70 3.97
CA GLY A 464 -4.69 -5.27 2.66
C GLY A 464 -4.23 -6.71 2.42
N PHE A 465 -4.10 -7.54 3.45
CA PHE A 465 -3.76 -8.96 3.30
C PHE A 465 -4.99 -9.83 3.05
N LEU A 466 -6.08 -9.48 3.69
CA LEU A 466 -7.39 -10.12 3.56
C LEU A 466 -8.44 -9.10 3.13
N GLY A 467 -9.57 -9.57 2.63
CA GLY A 467 -10.79 -8.78 2.52
C GLY A 467 -11.86 -9.31 3.46
N ARG A 468 -12.79 -8.46 3.88
CA ARG A 468 -13.88 -8.80 4.79
C ARG A 468 -15.24 -8.48 4.18
N ILE A 469 -16.18 -9.37 4.36
CA ILE A 469 -17.61 -9.16 4.15
C ILE A 469 -18.25 -9.22 5.53
N LYS A 470 -18.77 -8.08 6.01
CA LYS A 470 -19.36 -7.98 7.35
C LYS A 470 -20.67 -8.81 7.42
N GLY A 471 -20.76 -9.68 8.43
CA GLY A 471 -21.94 -10.44 8.76
C GLY A 471 -22.88 -9.71 9.72
N GLU A 472 -23.97 -10.38 10.11
CA GLU A 472 -24.92 -9.88 11.13
C GLU A 472 -24.31 -9.91 12.53
N ASP A 473 -23.41 -10.84 12.79
CA ASP A 473 -22.65 -11.00 14.03
C ASP A 473 -21.19 -11.36 13.72
N LEU A 474 -20.33 -11.35 14.75
CA LEU A 474 -18.90 -11.63 14.62
C LEU A 474 -18.62 -13.01 13.99
N GLY A 475 -19.43 -14.01 14.35
CA GLY A 475 -19.24 -15.39 13.87
C GLY A 475 -19.52 -15.55 12.37
N ARG A 476 -20.38 -14.68 11.83
CA ARG A 476 -20.79 -14.67 10.41
C ARG A 476 -20.00 -13.74 9.53
N ASP A 477 -19.03 -13.01 10.08
CA ASP A 477 -18.06 -12.27 9.27
C ASP A 477 -17.36 -13.25 8.32
N ARG A 478 -17.20 -12.84 7.05
CA ARG A 478 -16.55 -13.66 6.04
C ARG A 478 -15.27 -12.97 5.58
N PHE A 479 -14.23 -13.78 5.44
CA PHE A 479 -12.92 -13.31 5.01
C PHE A 479 -12.50 -13.98 3.71
N TYR A 480 -11.74 -13.26 2.89
CA TYR A 480 -11.17 -13.77 1.65
C TYR A 480 -9.74 -13.30 1.49
N PHE A 481 -8.95 -14.10 0.79
CA PHE A 481 -7.52 -13.85 0.57
C PHE A 481 -7.31 -12.76 -0.48
N LEU A 482 -6.36 -11.87 -0.24
CA LEU A 482 -5.91 -10.85 -1.17
C LEU A 482 -4.44 -11.03 -1.54
N ARG A 483 -3.56 -11.16 -0.54
CA ARG A 483 -2.12 -11.32 -0.75
C ARG A 483 -1.45 -12.05 0.42
N ASP A 484 -0.30 -12.66 0.15
CA ASP A 484 0.53 -13.27 1.19
C ASP A 484 1.13 -12.18 2.11
N LEU A 485 1.30 -12.52 3.39
CA LEU A 485 2.13 -11.78 4.34
C LEU A 485 3.48 -12.53 4.44
N PRO A 486 4.49 -12.14 3.64
CA PRO A 486 5.77 -12.84 3.66
C PRO A 486 6.49 -12.56 4.98
N LEU A 487 7.05 -13.61 5.57
CA LEU A 487 8.05 -13.51 6.63
C LEU A 487 9.35 -14.03 6.04
N ASP A 488 10.39 -13.21 6.14
CA ASP A 488 11.75 -13.71 5.93
C ASP A 488 12.16 -14.45 7.20
N ASP A 489 12.61 -15.69 7.04
CA ASP A 489 13.17 -16.54 8.10
C ASP A 489 14.42 -15.92 8.76
#